data_f9a956f7c1addc3ea939abe12b7ef2f9
#
_entry.id   f9a956f7c1addc3ea939abe12b7ef2f9
#
_cell.length_a   1.000
_cell.length_b   1.000
_cell.length_c   1.000
_cell.angle_alpha   90.00
_cell.angle_beta   90.00
_cell.angle_gamma   90.00
#
_symmetry.space_group_name_H-M   'P 1'
#
loop_
_entity.id
_entity.type
_entity.pdbx_description
1 polymer ?
#
loop_
_entity_poly.entity_id
_entity_poly.type
_entity_poly.pdbx_seq_one_letter_code
_entity_poly.pdbx_strand_id
1 'polypeptide(L)'
;MNDWLSQLDTFRLASPWWLLALALIPLAMWLVGRAGPVSAVQFSSGALLHAAARKSRFRPGRYRPLLRHLALAFLIIALARPQVDKGLANREALGINIMFVLDFSSTMKTKDFLLEGRRVSRIDAMKRMVSEFIQARETDRIGAVYFDMGAHLISPLTLDHDWLLAQLAEAEANRGTAPGSGMLIAAEALLPAKDQTKVIITVTDADQVNEGAEPLEVARVLAPLGIKNHVIQIVDFAQTQQRTASGELLNEVARTTGGQFFKVSDYAALRSVYRQIDTLEKSAFKESRQRSWRELMAWFAIPGGALLLLELVLAQTVWRRLP
;
A
#
# COMPACT_ATOMS: atom_id res chain seq x y z
N MET A 1 1.77 -12.58 30.77
CA MET A 1 2.27 -13.91 30.37
C MET A 1 1.76 -14.34 28.96
N ASN A 2 1.19 -13.42 28.13
CA ASN A 2 0.61 -13.76 26.84
C ASN A 2 1.21 -13.00 25.62
N ASP A 3 2.31 -12.26 25.80
CA ASP A 3 2.89 -11.46 24.70
C ASP A 3 3.60 -12.28 23.60
N TRP A 4 4.01 -13.50 23.89
CA TRP A 4 4.68 -14.35 22.90
C TRP A 4 3.69 -14.97 21.90
N LEU A 5 2.42 -15.18 22.27
CA LEU A 5 1.39 -15.70 21.35
C LEU A 5 0.96 -14.66 20.31
N SER A 6 0.95 -13.39 20.65
CA SER A 6 0.68 -12.30 19.69
C SER A 6 1.78 -12.13 18.65
N GLN A 7 3.01 -12.58 18.95
CA GLN A 7 4.12 -12.57 18.01
C GLN A 7 4.04 -13.71 16.97
N LEU A 8 3.32 -14.81 17.26
CA LEU A 8 3.13 -15.91 16.31
C LEU A 8 2.23 -15.51 15.14
N ASP A 9 1.28 -14.60 15.33
CA ASP A 9 0.43 -14.07 14.26
C ASP A 9 1.20 -13.20 13.26
N THR A 10 2.42 -12.79 13.62
CA THR A 10 3.30 -11.98 12.77
C THR A 10 4.27 -12.79 11.93
N PHE A 11 4.37 -14.12 12.16
CA PHE A 11 5.31 -15.01 11.48
C PHE A 11 4.57 -15.94 10.51
N ARG A 12 5.08 -16.02 9.27
CA ARG A 12 4.56 -16.90 8.22
C ARG A 12 5.70 -17.56 7.46
N LEU A 13 5.48 -18.81 7.06
CA LEU A 13 6.31 -19.50 6.06
C LEU A 13 5.62 -19.40 4.69
N ALA A 14 6.26 -18.79 3.70
CA ALA A 14 5.68 -18.67 2.36
C ALA A 14 5.61 -20.03 1.64
N SER A 15 6.54 -20.92 1.93
CA SER A 15 6.65 -22.23 1.29
C SER A 15 6.94 -23.34 2.33
N PRO A 16 5.99 -23.68 3.22
CA PRO A 16 6.21 -24.61 4.32
C PRO A 16 6.58 -26.02 3.88
N TRP A 17 6.22 -26.39 2.66
CA TRP A 17 6.51 -27.71 2.09
C TRP A 17 8.01 -28.07 2.06
N TRP A 18 8.88 -27.07 1.94
CA TRP A 18 10.32 -27.28 1.98
C TRP A 18 10.81 -27.85 3.32
N LEU A 19 10.07 -27.65 4.42
CA LEU A 19 10.42 -28.25 5.70
C LEU A 19 10.35 -29.78 5.68
N LEU A 20 9.57 -30.38 4.77
CA LEU A 20 9.55 -31.82 4.60
C LEU A 20 10.92 -32.35 4.15
N ALA A 21 11.71 -31.53 3.45
CA ALA A 21 13.07 -31.90 3.05
C ALA A 21 14.02 -32.08 4.26
N LEU A 22 13.70 -31.53 5.44
CA LEU A 22 14.46 -31.79 6.67
C LEU A 22 14.42 -33.28 7.04
N ALA A 23 13.37 -34.01 6.71
CA ALA A 23 13.27 -35.46 6.94
C ALA A 23 14.27 -36.26 6.09
N LEU A 24 14.77 -35.70 4.98
CA LEU A 24 15.79 -36.34 4.17
C LEU A 24 17.16 -36.34 4.85
N ILE A 25 17.42 -35.46 5.81
CA ILE A 25 18.70 -35.39 6.55
C ILE A 25 18.91 -36.67 7.39
N PRO A 26 18.01 -37.03 8.31
CA PRO A 26 18.16 -38.29 9.07
C PRO A 26 18.11 -39.51 8.16
N LEU A 27 17.31 -39.49 7.09
CA LEU A 27 17.28 -40.59 6.10
C LEU A 27 18.65 -40.75 5.43
N ALA A 28 19.28 -39.66 4.99
CA ALA A 28 20.61 -39.67 4.40
C ALA A 28 21.66 -40.17 5.40
N MET A 29 21.58 -39.73 6.67
CA MET A 29 22.48 -40.24 7.73
C MET A 29 22.32 -41.77 7.93
N TRP A 30 21.10 -42.26 7.94
CA TRP A 30 20.81 -43.68 8.11
C TRP A 30 21.31 -44.51 6.91
N LEU A 31 21.14 -44.01 5.67
CA LEU A 31 21.63 -44.68 4.46
C LEU A 31 23.17 -44.71 4.41
N VAL A 32 23.83 -43.60 4.74
CA VAL A 32 25.31 -43.53 4.78
C VAL A 32 25.86 -44.44 5.87
N GLY A 33 25.18 -44.60 7.01
CA GLY A 33 25.58 -45.54 8.07
C GLY A 33 25.45 -47.01 7.64
N ARG A 34 24.68 -47.31 6.60
CA ARG A 34 24.53 -48.66 6.01
C ARG A 34 25.39 -48.91 4.77
N ALA A 35 25.90 -47.87 4.13
CA ALA A 35 26.89 -48.00 3.06
C ALA A 35 28.16 -48.60 3.66
N GLY A 36 28.49 -49.80 3.30
CA GLY A 36 29.54 -50.68 3.86
C GLY A 36 30.90 -50.03 4.12
N PRO A 37 31.90 -50.79 4.57
CA PRO A 37 33.19 -50.23 4.98
C PRO A 37 33.84 -49.47 3.81
N VAL A 38 34.39 -48.28 4.12
CA VAL A 38 35.16 -47.47 3.17
C VAL A 38 36.26 -48.34 2.57
N SER A 39 36.44 -48.31 1.25
CA SER A 39 37.49 -49.04 0.56
C SER A 39 38.83 -48.92 1.29
N ALA A 40 39.30 -50.04 1.83
CA ALA A 40 40.58 -50.09 2.54
C ALA A 40 41.70 -50.29 1.52
N VAL A 41 42.64 -49.38 1.46
CA VAL A 41 43.89 -49.57 0.70
C VAL A 41 44.79 -50.43 1.55
N GLN A 42 45.16 -51.62 1.04
CA GLN A 42 46.08 -52.50 1.70
C GLN A 42 47.52 -51.93 1.63
N PHE A 43 48.05 -51.49 2.77
CA PHE A 43 49.42 -51.06 2.89
C PHE A 43 50.28 -52.24 3.43
N SER A 44 51.42 -52.50 2.78
CA SER A 44 52.31 -53.59 3.09
C SER A 44 53.11 -53.47 4.42
N SER A 45 53.02 -52.28 5.10
CA SER A 45 53.67 -52.09 6.39
C SER A 45 52.76 -51.45 7.44
N GLY A 46 52.10 -52.27 8.27
CA GLY A 46 51.23 -51.85 9.37
C GLY A 46 51.97 -51.18 10.54
N ALA A 47 53.28 -51.42 10.68
CA ALA A 47 54.07 -50.86 11.77
C ALA A 47 54.26 -49.32 11.66
N LEU A 48 54.47 -48.80 10.47
CA LEU A 48 54.59 -47.35 10.22
C LEU A 48 53.29 -46.62 10.39
N LEU A 49 52.16 -47.23 10.03
CA LEU A 49 50.83 -46.70 10.25
C LEU A 49 50.48 -46.58 11.74
N HIS A 50 50.85 -47.57 12.56
CA HIS A 50 50.61 -47.52 14.00
C HIS A 50 51.45 -46.46 14.72
N ALA A 51 52.69 -46.21 14.27
CA ALA A 51 53.55 -45.14 14.79
C ALA A 51 52.99 -43.73 14.46
N ALA A 52 52.50 -43.54 13.26
CA ALA A 52 51.88 -42.26 12.82
C ALA A 52 50.50 -42.01 13.49
N ALA A 53 49.70 -43.04 13.71
CA ALA A 53 48.38 -42.93 14.30
C ALA A 53 48.36 -42.57 15.81
N ARG A 54 49.51 -42.78 16.52
CA ARG A 54 49.59 -42.59 17.97
C ARG A 54 49.64 -41.12 18.40
N LYS A 55 49.85 -40.14 17.50
CA LYS A 55 50.06 -38.72 17.81
C LYS A 55 48.81 -37.83 17.75
N SER A 56 47.67 -38.29 17.24
CA SER A 56 46.48 -37.42 17.15
C SER A 56 45.33 -37.94 17.98
N ARG A 57 45.16 -37.39 19.20
CA ARG A 57 43.95 -37.57 20.04
C ARG A 57 42.73 -36.89 19.44
N PHE A 58 42.92 -35.99 18.48
CA PHE A 58 41.85 -35.21 17.87
C PHE A 58 41.54 -35.85 16.50
N ARG A 59 40.33 -36.43 16.35
CA ARG A 59 39.82 -36.94 15.06
C ARG A 59 38.85 -35.88 14.46
N PRO A 60 39.36 -34.82 13.83
CA PRO A 60 38.55 -33.69 13.38
C PRO A 60 37.51 -34.08 12.31
N GLY A 61 37.79 -35.14 11.54
CA GLY A 61 36.87 -35.63 10.49
C GLY A 61 35.51 -36.16 10.99
N ARG A 62 35.37 -36.41 12.33
CA ARG A 62 34.10 -36.86 12.92
C ARG A 62 33.00 -35.77 12.88
N TYR A 63 33.38 -34.49 12.89
CA TYR A 63 32.45 -33.37 12.88
C TYR A 63 32.08 -32.88 11.47
N ARG A 64 32.76 -33.38 10.44
CA ARG A 64 32.49 -33.03 9.04
C ARG A 64 31.02 -33.26 8.62
N PRO A 65 30.41 -34.47 8.86
CA PRO A 65 29.01 -34.68 8.51
C PRO A 65 28.08 -33.79 9.29
N LEU A 66 28.39 -33.41 10.54
CA LEU A 66 27.57 -32.54 11.36
C LEU A 66 27.47 -31.13 10.74
N LEU A 67 28.60 -30.56 10.33
CA LEU A 67 28.64 -29.22 9.68
C LEU A 67 27.81 -29.24 8.38
N ARG A 68 27.95 -30.29 7.57
CA ARG A 68 27.18 -30.42 6.32
C ARG A 68 25.68 -30.50 6.57
N HIS A 69 25.23 -31.30 7.53
CA HIS A 69 23.81 -31.49 7.84
C HIS A 69 23.23 -30.20 8.45
N LEU A 70 24.01 -29.51 9.29
CA LEU A 70 23.60 -28.20 9.84
C LEU A 70 23.45 -27.15 8.73
N ALA A 71 24.40 -27.07 7.81
CA ALA A 71 24.33 -26.16 6.66
C ALA A 71 23.11 -26.48 5.78
N LEU A 72 22.84 -27.76 5.49
CA LEU A 72 21.66 -28.17 4.74
C LEU A 72 20.37 -27.79 5.46
N ALA A 73 20.30 -27.95 6.78
CA ALA A 73 19.14 -27.58 7.57
C ALA A 73 18.88 -26.04 7.45
N PHE A 74 19.92 -25.22 7.58
CA PHE A 74 19.80 -23.78 7.39
C PHE A 74 19.31 -23.40 5.98
N LEU A 75 19.81 -24.05 4.95
CA LEU A 75 19.39 -23.81 3.57
C LEU A 75 17.95 -24.25 3.31
N ILE A 76 17.52 -25.38 3.88
CA ILE A 76 16.14 -25.85 3.78
C ILE A 76 15.19 -24.86 4.47
N ILE A 77 15.56 -24.34 5.66
CA ILE A 77 14.78 -23.31 6.34
C ILE A 77 14.73 -22.02 5.51
N ALA A 78 15.84 -21.64 4.85
CA ALA A 78 15.86 -20.49 3.94
C ALA A 78 14.90 -20.67 2.76
N LEU A 79 14.81 -21.88 2.18
CA LEU A 79 13.88 -22.21 1.09
C LEU A 79 12.41 -22.21 1.55
N ALA A 80 12.14 -22.49 2.83
CA ALA A 80 10.80 -22.34 3.40
C ALA A 80 10.33 -20.87 3.44
N ARG A 81 11.22 -19.89 3.13
CA ARG A 81 10.98 -18.45 3.05
C ARG A 81 10.26 -17.93 4.30
N PRO A 82 10.92 -17.96 5.46
CA PRO A 82 10.35 -17.36 6.67
C PRO A 82 10.13 -15.87 6.46
N GLN A 83 8.93 -15.41 6.77
CA GLN A 83 8.48 -14.04 6.59
C GLN A 83 7.91 -13.51 7.90
N VAL A 84 8.20 -12.25 8.21
CA VAL A 84 7.63 -11.53 9.35
C VAL A 84 6.82 -10.35 8.82
N ASP A 85 5.65 -10.13 9.39
CA ASP A 85 4.86 -8.96 9.08
C ASP A 85 5.68 -7.70 9.45
N LYS A 86 5.77 -6.74 8.54
CA LYS A 86 6.50 -5.48 8.76
C LYS A 86 5.91 -4.62 9.91
N GLY A 87 4.86 -5.15 10.58
CA GLY A 87 4.22 -4.47 11.69
C GLY A 87 3.44 -3.22 11.27
N LEU A 88 2.61 -2.73 12.17
CA LEU A 88 1.80 -1.52 11.97
C LEU A 88 2.64 -0.24 12.01
N ALA A 89 3.84 -0.27 12.58
CA ALA A 89 4.66 0.90 12.86
C ALA A 89 5.11 1.72 11.62
N ASN A 90 5.11 1.12 10.42
CA ASN A 90 5.35 1.86 9.16
C ASN A 90 4.07 2.09 8.35
N ARG A 91 2.89 1.76 8.91
CA ARG A 91 1.61 1.74 8.21
C ARG A 91 0.68 2.89 8.59
N GLU A 92 0.94 3.56 9.68
CA GLU A 92 0.13 4.69 10.14
C GLU A 92 0.35 5.97 9.34
N ALA A 93 1.41 6.02 8.53
CA ALA A 93 1.77 7.22 7.77
C ALA A 93 1.30 7.25 6.31
N LEU A 94 0.54 6.26 5.84
CA LEU A 94 0.02 6.28 4.47
C LEU A 94 -1.46 6.65 4.47
N GLY A 95 -1.73 7.95 4.56
CA GLY A 95 -3.05 8.52 4.28
C GLY A 95 -3.46 8.28 2.82
N ILE A 96 -4.71 8.59 2.48
CA ILE A 96 -5.19 8.59 1.10
C ILE A 96 -4.83 9.93 0.42
N ASN A 97 -4.77 9.91 -0.92
CA ASN A 97 -4.58 11.13 -1.70
C ASN A 97 -5.93 11.63 -2.19
N ILE A 98 -6.28 12.84 -1.80
CA ILE A 98 -7.56 13.47 -2.12
C ILE A 98 -7.32 14.75 -2.89
N MET A 99 -7.95 14.88 -4.06
CA MET A 99 -8.00 16.12 -4.79
C MET A 99 -9.43 16.66 -4.80
N PHE A 100 -9.62 17.85 -4.26
CA PHE A 100 -10.88 18.58 -4.42
C PHE A 100 -10.93 19.22 -5.79
N VAL A 101 -12.08 19.12 -6.45
CA VAL A 101 -12.42 19.84 -7.68
C VAL A 101 -13.64 20.70 -7.38
N LEU A 102 -13.41 21.99 -7.20
CA LEU A 102 -14.36 22.91 -6.61
C LEU A 102 -14.91 23.86 -7.65
N ASP A 103 -16.22 24.02 -7.66
CA ASP A 103 -16.93 24.93 -8.54
C ASP A 103 -16.83 26.37 -8.01
N PHE A 104 -16.20 27.23 -8.80
CA PHE A 104 -16.11 28.66 -8.55
C PHE A 104 -16.87 29.47 -9.60
N SER A 105 -17.91 28.89 -10.19
CA SER A 105 -18.81 29.60 -11.09
C SER A 105 -19.61 30.68 -10.39
N SER A 106 -20.14 31.63 -11.17
CA SER A 106 -20.93 32.74 -10.64
C SER A 106 -22.23 32.29 -9.96
N THR A 107 -22.77 31.14 -10.33
CA THR A 107 -23.97 30.55 -9.71
C THR A 107 -23.75 30.18 -8.25
N MET A 108 -22.52 29.81 -7.89
CA MET A 108 -22.12 29.49 -6.51
C MET A 108 -22.19 30.71 -5.55
N LYS A 109 -22.30 31.95 -6.07
CA LYS A 109 -22.54 33.17 -5.26
C LYS A 109 -23.99 33.29 -4.77
N THR A 110 -24.90 32.46 -5.26
CA THR A 110 -26.32 32.49 -4.87
C THR A 110 -26.47 32.21 -3.38
N LYS A 111 -27.19 33.05 -2.67
CA LYS A 111 -27.44 32.96 -1.22
C LYS A 111 -28.71 32.19 -0.89
N ASP A 112 -28.79 30.97 -1.25
CA ASP A 112 -29.95 30.06 -1.05
C ASP A 112 -29.65 28.86 -0.14
N PHE A 113 -28.38 28.65 0.21
CA PHE A 113 -27.95 27.53 1.01
C PHE A 113 -28.12 27.78 2.52
N LEU A 114 -28.69 26.84 3.23
CA LEU A 114 -28.96 26.92 4.67
C LEU A 114 -27.77 26.45 5.49
N LEU A 115 -27.13 27.37 6.22
CA LEU A 115 -26.06 27.10 7.18
C LEU A 115 -26.53 27.55 8.58
N GLU A 116 -26.75 26.63 9.50
CA GLU A 116 -27.15 26.91 10.89
C GLU A 116 -28.34 27.90 10.99
N GLY A 117 -29.32 27.74 10.09
CA GLY A 117 -30.52 28.61 10.07
C GLY A 117 -30.34 29.98 9.38
N ARG A 118 -29.15 30.25 8.84
CA ARG A 118 -28.86 31.46 8.05
C ARG A 118 -28.67 31.11 6.58
N ARG A 119 -29.14 31.98 5.70
CA ARG A 119 -28.83 31.82 4.26
C ARG A 119 -27.46 32.38 3.96
N VAL A 120 -26.60 31.54 3.41
CA VAL A 120 -25.24 31.88 2.98
C VAL A 120 -25.08 31.56 1.49
N SER A 121 -24.03 32.05 0.86
CA SER A 121 -23.72 31.63 -0.51
C SER A 121 -23.30 30.16 -0.55
N ARG A 122 -23.58 29.50 -1.67
CA ARG A 122 -23.16 28.10 -1.89
C ARG A 122 -21.64 27.95 -1.78
N ILE A 123 -20.87 28.92 -2.29
CA ILE A 123 -19.41 28.95 -2.22
C ILE A 123 -18.91 29.06 -0.78
N ASP A 124 -19.53 29.92 0.07
CA ASP A 124 -19.12 30.05 1.47
C ASP A 124 -19.39 28.74 2.24
N ALA A 125 -20.55 28.12 1.98
CA ALA A 125 -20.90 26.83 2.56
C ALA A 125 -19.91 25.73 2.13
N MET A 126 -19.56 25.70 0.84
CA MET A 126 -18.58 24.75 0.29
C MET A 126 -17.19 24.95 0.91
N LYS A 127 -16.67 26.19 0.93
CA LYS A 127 -15.37 26.51 1.52
C LYS A 127 -15.30 26.10 3.00
N ARG A 128 -16.32 26.41 3.79
CA ARG A 128 -16.37 26.05 5.20
C ARG A 128 -16.34 24.54 5.37
N MET A 129 -17.12 23.82 4.58
CA MET A 129 -17.21 22.36 4.67
C MET A 129 -15.89 21.67 4.25
N VAL A 130 -15.28 22.13 3.14
CA VAL A 130 -13.97 21.62 2.71
C VAL A 130 -12.93 21.89 3.79
N SER A 131 -12.98 23.06 4.44
CA SER A 131 -12.07 23.37 5.55
C SER A 131 -12.26 22.43 6.75
N GLU A 132 -13.49 22.16 7.16
CA GLU A 132 -13.77 21.20 8.24
C GLU A 132 -13.31 19.78 7.89
N PHE A 133 -13.49 19.38 6.63
CA PHE A 133 -13.04 18.09 6.15
C PHE A 133 -11.52 17.95 6.17
N ILE A 134 -10.80 18.98 5.72
CA ILE A 134 -9.33 19.01 5.71
C ILE A 134 -8.79 18.96 7.14
N GLN A 135 -9.34 19.80 8.04
CA GLN A 135 -8.91 19.85 9.45
C GLN A 135 -9.12 18.54 10.21
N ALA A 136 -10.11 17.73 9.82
CA ALA A 136 -10.37 16.43 10.43
C ALA A 136 -9.38 15.32 9.98
N ARG A 137 -8.39 15.63 9.13
CA ARG A 137 -7.51 14.65 8.47
C ARG A 137 -6.04 15.03 8.57
N GLU A 138 -5.35 14.50 9.57
CA GLU A 138 -3.94 14.82 9.81
C GLU A 138 -2.97 14.07 8.89
N THR A 139 -3.35 12.89 8.40
CA THR A 139 -2.44 11.97 7.69
C THR A 139 -2.66 11.89 6.19
N ASP A 140 -3.77 12.44 5.69
CA ASP A 140 -4.12 12.40 4.28
C ASP A 140 -3.41 13.53 3.51
N ARG A 141 -2.94 13.22 2.31
CA ARG A 141 -2.45 14.25 1.40
C ARG A 141 -3.62 14.84 0.65
N ILE A 142 -3.81 16.13 0.80
CA ILE A 142 -4.95 16.83 0.22
C ILE A 142 -4.44 17.94 -0.69
N GLY A 143 -5.05 18.05 -1.86
CA GLY A 143 -4.87 19.16 -2.79
C GLY A 143 -6.21 19.67 -3.28
N ALA A 144 -6.20 20.80 -3.97
CA ALA A 144 -7.42 21.40 -4.51
C ALA A 144 -7.18 22.04 -5.88
N VAL A 145 -8.19 21.91 -6.72
CA VAL A 145 -8.36 22.58 -8.00
C VAL A 145 -9.68 23.31 -7.94
N TYR A 146 -9.76 24.51 -8.43
CA TYR A 146 -11.04 25.16 -8.71
C TYR A 146 -11.24 25.26 -10.24
N PHE A 147 -12.48 25.33 -10.64
CA PHE A 147 -12.84 25.61 -12.02
C PHE A 147 -13.86 26.73 -12.13
N ASP A 148 -13.70 27.51 -13.19
CA ASP A 148 -14.60 28.53 -13.69
C ASP A 148 -14.72 28.35 -15.22
N MET A 149 -14.36 29.32 -16.04
CA MET A 149 -14.17 29.19 -17.51
C MET A 149 -13.05 28.21 -17.87
N GLY A 150 -12.09 28.03 -16.98
CA GLY A 150 -10.99 27.09 -17.08
C GLY A 150 -10.86 26.25 -15.80
N ALA A 151 -9.67 25.73 -15.58
CA ALA A 151 -9.37 25.04 -14.34
C ALA A 151 -7.99 25.45 -13.83
N HIS A 152 -7.89 25.65 -12.52
CA HIS A 152 -6.71 26.19 -11.89
C HIS A 152 -6.36 25.39 -10.65
N LEU A 153 -5.08 25.04 -10.52
CA LEU A 153 -4.56 24.36 -9.36
C LEU A 153 -4.42 25.36 -8.19
N ILE A 154 -5.17 25.14 -7.11
CA ILE A 154 -5.00 25.88 -5.85
C ILE A 154 -3.76 25.37 -5.13
N SER A 155 -3.69 24.03 -4.96
CA SER A 155 -2.61 23.37 -4.27
C SER A 155 -2.39 21.95 -4.82
N PRO A 156 -1.16 21.53 -5.05
CA PRO A 156 -0.84 20.13 -5.25
C PRO A 156 -1.12 19.33 -3.97
N LEU A 157 -0.97 18.01 -4.03
CA LEU A 157 -1.09 17.16 -2.85
C LEU A 157 -0.08 17.54 -1.77
N THR A 158 -0.57 17.99 -0.63
CA THR A 158 0.23 18.43 0.52
C THR A 158 -0.28 17.85 1.83
N LEU A 159 0.60 17.77 2.83
CA LEU A 159 0.26 17.57 4.23
C LEU A 159 0.17 18.90 5.00
N ASP A 160 0.59 20.01 4.36
CA ASP A 160 0.46 21.35 4.93
C ASP A 160 -0.97 21.86 4.67
N HIS A 161 -1.86 21.46 5.56
CA HIS A 161 -3.27 21.80 5.47
C HIS A 161 -3.53 23.28 5.76
N ASP A 162 -2.74 23.90 6.60
CA ASP A 162 -2.90 25.33 6.94
C ASP A 162 -2.63 26.20 5.71
N TRP A 163 -1.58 25.87 4.96
CA TRP A 163 -1.29 26.55 3.70
C TRP A 163 -2.41 26.35 2.67
N LEU A 164 -2.90 25.10 2.50
CA LEU A 164 -4.01 24.81 1.59
C LEU A 164 -5.27 25.61 1.95
N LEU A 165 -5.60 25.69 3.24
CA LEU A 165 -6.77 26.45 3.73
C LEU A 165 -6.62 27.95 3.48
N ALA A 166 -5.43 28.51 3.63
CA ALA A 166 -5.16 29.90 3.33
C ALA A 166 -5.40 30.21 1.84
N GLN A 167 -4.88 29.35 0.94
CA GLN A 167 -5.08 29.48 -0.50
C GLN A 167 -6.56 29.36 -0.89
N LEU A 168 -7.28 28.40 -0.29
CA LEU A 168 -8.70 28.20 -0.55
C LEU A 168 -9.55 29.42 -0.11
N ALA A 169 -9.15 30.08 0.97
CA ALA A 169 -9.87 31.26 1.47
C ALA A 169 -9.79 32.44 0.48
N GLU A 170 -8.64 32.64 -0.17
CA GLU A 170 -8.39 33.74 -1.10
C GLU A 170 -9.05 33.54 -2.48
N ALA A 171 -9.35 32.28 -2.87
CA ALA A 171 -9.92 32.01 -4.17
C ALA A 171 -11.33 32.63 -4.33
N GLU A 172 -11.58 33.30 -5.45
CA GLU A 172 -12.83 34.00 -5.74
C GLU A 172 -13.61 33.37 -6.90
N ALA A 173 -14.95 33.44 -6.82
CA ALA A 173 -15.80 32.89 -7.88
C ALA A 173 -15.83 33.84 -9.12
N ASN A 174 -15.82 33.18 -10.30
CA ASN A 174 -15.80 33.86 -11.59
C ASN A 174 -16.90 33.32 -12.52
N ARG A 175 -16.85 33.64 -13.83
CA ARG A 175 -17.79 33.10 -14.82
C ARG A 175 -17.31 31.78 -15.38
N GLY A 176 -18.25 30.99 -15.90
CA GLY A 176 -17.99 29.70 -16.59
C GLY A 176 -18.06 28.49 -15.70
N THR A 177 -18.13 27.31 -16.32
CA THR A 177 -18.30 26.03 -15.61
C THR A 177 -17.64 24.90 -16.43
N ALA A 178 -16.39 24.57 -16.07
CA ALA A 178 -15.56 23.60 -16.78
C ALA A 178 -15.12 22.43 -15.85
N PRO A 179 -16.04 21.60 -15.33
CA PRO A 179 -15.73 20.55 -14.34
C PRO A 179 -14.80 19.49 -14.89
N GLY A 180 -14.95 19.10 -16.17
CA GLY A 180 -14.07 18.12 -16.80
C GLY A 180 -12.61 18.55 -16.84
N SER A 181 -12.36 19.84 -17.12
CA SER A 181 -11.01 20.40 -17.07
C SER A 181 -10.44 20.37 -15.64
N GLY A 182 -11.27 20.66 -14.63
CA GLY A 182 -10.89 20.52 -13.21
C GLY A 182 -10.51 19.10 -12.85
N MET A 183 -11.30 18.12 -13.30
CA MET A 183 -11.02 16.70 -13.09
C MET A 183 -9.70 16.25 -13.73
N LEU A 184 -9.37 16.78 -14.93
CA LEU A 184 -8.10 16.45 -15.60
C LEU A 184 -6.89 16.98 -14.82
N ILE A 185 -6.92 18.23 -14.36
CA ILE A 185 -5.82 18.79 -13.55
C ILE A 185 -5.69 18.04 -12.22
N ALA A 186 -6.81 17.69 -11.58
CA ALA A 186 -6.80 16.90 -10.36
C ALA A 186 -6.21 15.49 -10.60
N ALA A 187 -6.53 14.87 -11.72
CA ALA A 187 -5.96 13.59 -12.10
C ALA A 187 -4.45 13.67 -12.31
N GLU A 188 -3.97 14.69 -13.02
CA GLU A 188 -2.55 14.92 -13.26
C GLU A 188 -1.80 15.05 -11.93
N ALA A 189 -2.35 15.80 -10.97
CA ALA A 189 -1.77 15.94 -9.63
C ALA A 189 -1.75 14.63 -8.82
N LEU A 190 -2.65 13.67 -9.14
CA LEU A 190 -2.72 12.36 -8.50
C LEU A 190 -1.81 11.29 -9.13
N LEU A 191 -1.35 11.48 -10.38
CA LEU A 191 -0.54 10.48 -11.10
C LEU A 191 0.75 10.07 -10.37
N PRO A 192 1.51 10.99 -9.73
CA PRO A 192 2.75 10.63 -9.03
C PRO A 192 2.55 9.68 -7.84
N ALA A 193 1.35 9.60 -7.29
CA ALA A 193 1.03 8.75 -6.13
C ALA A 193 0.79 7.30 -6.57
N LYS A 194 1.85 6.48 -6.71
CA LYS A 194 1.77 5.14 -7.33
C LYS A 194 1.07 4.07 -6.48
N ASP A 195 1.23 4.10 -5.16
CA ASP A 195 0.83 2.98 -4.28
C ASP A 195 -0.26 3.36 -3.26
N GLN A 196 -0.96 4.48 -3.47
CA GLN A 196 -1.96 5.01 -2.55
C GLN A 196 -3.31 5.14 -3.23
N THR A 197 -4.38 5.05 -2.43
CA THR A 197 -5.74 5.33 -2.89
C THR A 197 -5.83 6.76 -3.41
N LYS A 198 -6.40 6.93 -4.60
CA LYS A 198 -6.55 8.20 -5.31
C LYS A 198 -8.03 8.54 -5.42
N VAL A 199 -8.40 9.66 -4.83
CA VAL A 199 -9.79 10.10 -4.77
C VAL A 199 -9.90 11.53 -5.25
N ILE A 200 -10.86 11.78 -6.13
CA ILE A 200 -11.34 13.12 -6.48
C ILE A 200 -12.67 13.32 -5.78
N ILE A 201 -12.88 14.51 -5.21
CA ILE A 201 -14.17 14.95 -4.70
C ILE A 201 -14.56 16.19 -5.47
N THR A 202 -15.47 16.04 -6.41
CA THR A 202 -15.99 17.15 -7.22
C THR A 202 -17.20 17.74 -6.54
N VAL A 203 -17.20 19.05 -6.30
CA VAL A 203 -18.31 19.80 -5.72
C VAL A 203 -18.76 20.87 -6.71
N THR A 204 -20.00 20.81 -7.15
CA THR A 204 -20.56 21.72 -8.18
C THR A 204 -22.04 21.96 -7.95
N ASP A 205 -22.53 23.10 -8.39
CA ASP A 205 -23.97 23.36 -8.51
C ASP A 205 -24.45 23.29 -9.96
N ALA A 206 -23.58 22.86 -10.88
CA ALA A 206 -23.77 22.95 -12.31
C ALA A 206 -25.07 22.29 -12.78
N ASP A 207 -25.93 23.10 -13.33
CA ASP A 207 -27.09 22.67 -14.12
C ASP A 207 -26.73 22.43 -15.60
N GLN A 208 -25.61 23.02 -16.07
CA GLN A 208 -25.11 22.86 -17.42
C GLN A 208 -23.56 22.84 -17.42
N VAL A 209 -22.98 21.93 -18.17
CA VAL A 209 -21.54 21.89 -18.46
C VAL A 209 -21.36 22.53 -19.80
N ASN A 210 -20.83 23.74 -19.82
CA ASN A 210 -20.81 24.56 -21.04
C ASN A 210 -19.41 24.75 -21.64
N GLU A 211 -18.35 24.37 -20.91
CA GLU A 211 -16.97 24.71 -21.28
C GLU A 211 -15.99 23.59 -20.93
N GLY A 212 -14.88 23.54 -21.67
CA GLY A 212 -13.76 22.65 -21.38
C GLY A 212 -13.96 21.19 -21.82
N ALA A 213 -13.27 20.29 -21.15
CA ALA A 213 -13.34 18.84 -21.43
C ALA A 213 -14.67 18.25 -20.98
N GLU A 214 -15.23 17.33 -21.74
CA GLU A 214 -16.47 16.65 -21.38
C GLU A 214 -16.27 15.74 -20.14
N PRO A 215 -17.02 15.94 -19.05
CA PRO A 215 -16.80 15.22 -17.80
C PRO A 215 -16.89 13.69 -17.92
N LEU A 216 -17.78 13.18 -18.78
CA LEU A 216 -17.93 11.73 -18.95
C LEU A 216 -16.73 11.11 -19.69
N GLU A 217 -16.19 11.81 -20.69
CA GLU A 217 -14.97 11.35 -21.38
C GLU A 217 -13.77 11.35 -20.42
N VAL A 218 -13.67 12.39 -19.58
CA VAL A 218 -12.64 12.44 -18.54
C VAL A 218 -12.82 11.28 -17.55
N ALA A 219 -14.03 10.97 -17.10
CA ALA A 219 -14.30 9.85 -16.23
C ALA A 219 -13.86 8.51 -16.79
N ARG A 220 -14.02 8.31 -18.12
CA ARG A 220 -13.53 7.11 -18.84
C ARG A 220 -12.00 7.00 -18.82
N VAL A 221 -11.30 8.13 -18.78
CA VAL A 221 -9.83 8.16 -18.64
C VAL A 221 -9.41 7.90 -17.19
N LEU A 222 -10.16 8.40 -16.21
CA LEU A 222 -9.84 8.24 -14.78
C LEU A 222 -10.02 6.80 -14.29
N ALA A 223 -11.04 6.10 -14.79
CA ALA A 223 -11.39 4.75 -14.34
C ALA A 223 -10.22 3.74 -14.45
N PRO A 224 -9.53 3.58 -15.61
CA PRO A 224 -8.40 2.66 -15.71
C PRO A 224 -7.17 3.09 -14.90
N LEU A 225 -7.07 4.37 -14.50
CA LEU A 225 -6.01 4.88 -13.62
C LEU A 225 -6.28 4.58 -12.14
N GLY A 226 -7.43 3.98 -11.82
CA GLY A 226 -7.85 3.68 -10.46
C GLY A 226 -8.18 4.92 -9.63
N ILE A 227 -8.53 6.03 -10.29
CA ILE A 227 -8.92 7.28 -9.66
C ILE A 227 -10.44 7.30 -9.50
N LYS A 228 -10.93 7.26 -8.28
CA LYS A 228 -12.37 7.39 -7.98
C LYS A 228 -12.76 8.85 -7.93
N ASN A 229 -13.94 9.19 -8.46
CA ASN A 229 -14.51 10.52 -8.35
C ASN A 229 -15.87 10.50 -7.66
N HIS A 230 -15.93 11.02 -6.44
CA HIS A 230 -17.18 11.30 -5.75
C HIS A 230 -17.68 12.66 -6.17
N VAL A 231 -18.93 12.73 -6.58
CA VAL A 231 -19.53 13.98 -7.05
C VAL A 231 -20.62 14.44 -6.10
N ILE A 232 -20.51 15.68 -5.65
CA ILE A 232 -21.47 16.34 -4.77
C ILE A 232 -22.11 17.47 -5.55
N GLN A 233 -23.38 17.34 -5.87
CA GLN A 233 -24.16 18.39 -6.51
C GLN A 233 -24.90 19.21 -5.44
N ILE A 234 -24.61 20.51 -5.38
CA ILE A 234 -25.32 21.46 -4.55
C ILE A 234 -26.56 21.92 -5.32
N VAL A 235 -27.74 21.72 -4.75
CA VAL A 235 -29.01 22.07 -5.38
C VAL A 235 -29.90 22.84 -4.41
N ASP A 236 -30.86 23.62 -4.92
CA ASP A 236 -31.90 24.18 -4.09
C ASP A 236 -32.78 23.06 -3.50
N PHE A 237 -33.35 23.31 -2.32
CA PHE A 237 -34.20 22.33 -1.62
C PHE A 237 -35.34 21.80 -2.50
N ALA A 238 -35.95 22.66 -3.34
CA ALA A 238 -36.99 22.28 -4.27
C ALA A 238 -36.49 21.31 -5.38
N GLN A 239 -35.22 21.31 -5.70
CA GLN A 239 -34.61 20.52 -6.78
C GLN A 239 -34.01 19.19 -6.27
N THR A 240 -33.94 18.98 -4.96
CA THR A 240 -33.29 17.79 -4.38
C THR A 240 -33.84 16.48 -4.92
N GLN A 241 -35.14 16.40 -5.16
CA GLN A 241 -35.82 15.21 -5.68
C GLN A 241 -36.00 15.20 -7.20
N GLN A 242 -35.71 16.31 -7.89
CA GLN A 242 -35.88 16.40 -9.33
C GLN A 242 -34.71 15.71 -10.05
N ARG A 243 -35.04 14.92 -11.07
CA ARG A 243 -34.02 14.38 -11.99
C ARG A 243 -33.75 15.43 -13.06
N THR A 244 -32.54 15.94 -13.08
CA THR A 244 -32.05 16.90 -14.08
C THR A 244 -31.08 16.18 -15.01
N ALA A 245 -30.95 16.61 -16.26
CA ALA A 245 -30.02 16.03 -17.20
C ALA A 245 -28.56 16.15 -16.71
N SER A 246 -28.22 17.27 -16.06
CA SER A 246 -26.91 17.46 -15.43
C SER A 246 -26.66 16.50 -14.26
N GLY A 247 -27.68 16.29 -13.41
CA GLY A 247 -27.57 15.33 -12.31
C GLY A 247 -27.41 13.89 -12.80
N GLU A 248 -28.02 13.51 -13.92
CA GLU A 248 -27.84 12.20 -14.54
C GLU A 248 -26.43 12.06 -15.12
N LEU A 249 -25.89 13.08 -15.81
CA LEU A 249 -24.53 13.11 -16.30
C LEU A 249 -23.51 12.99 -15.16
N LEU A 250 -23.67 13.79 -14.09
CA LEU A 250 -22.78 13.76 -12.93
C LEU A 250 -22.81 12.42 -12.17
N ASN A 251 -24.00 11.79 -12.10
CA ASN A 251 -24.14 10.44 -11.56
C ASN A 251 -23.41 9.41 -12.40
N GLU A 252 -23.48 9.51 -13.74
CA GLU A 252 -22.76 8.61 -14.63
C GLU A 252 -21.23 8.79 -14.54
N VAL A 253 -20.76 10.04 -14.40
CA VAL A 253 -19.34 10.36 -14.12
C VAL A 253 -18.86 9.66 -12.85
N ALA A 254 -19.62 9.78 -11.76
CA ALA A 254 -19.27 9.12 -10.50
C ALA A 254 -19.23 7.59 -10.65
N ARG A 255 -20.26 7.00 -11.25
CA ARG A 255 -20.35 5.54 -11.47
C ARG A 255 -19.22 4.99 -12.34
N THR A 256 -18.88 5.68 -13.42
CA THR A 256 -17.81 5.27 -14.34
C THR A 256 -16.46 5.15 -13.64
N THR A 257 -16.20 6.02 -12.66
CA THR A 257 -14.96 6.02 -11.87
C THR A 257 -15.02 5.14 -10.61
N GLY A 258 -16.16 4.50 -10.32
CA GLY A 258 -16.38 3.74 -9.08
C GLY A 258 -16.60 4.61 -7.86
N GLY A 259 -16.90 5.89 -8.03
CA GLY A 259 -17.32 6.81 -6.99
C GLY A 259 -18.83 6.79 -6.73
N GLN A 260 -19.30 7.77 -5.95
CA GLN A 260 -20.72 7.95 -5.64
C GLN A 260 -21.16 9.37 -5.94
N PHE A 261 -22.41 9.53 -6.30
CA PHE A 261 -23.07 10.79 -6.57
C PHE A 261 -24.02 11.17 -5.44
N PHE A 262 -23.95 12.42 -4.98
CA PHE A 262 -24.77 12.95 -3.90
C PHE A 262 -25.42 14.26 -4.31
N LYS A 263 -26.69 14.46 -3.95
CA LYS A 263 -27.38 15.75 -4.02
C LYS A 263 -27.55 16.31 -2.62
N VAL A 264 -27.19 17.57 -2.44
CA VAL A 264 -27.26 18.24 -1.14
C VAL A 264 -27.90 19.61 -1.28
N SER A 265 -28.80 19.94 -0.37
CA SER A 265 -29.50 21.24 -0.33
C SER A 265 -29.25 22.05 0.95
N ASP A 266 -28.63 21.44 1.94
CA ASP A 266 -28.30 22.07 3.20
C ASP A 266 -26.98 21.57 3.77
N TYR A 267 -26.50 22.28 4.77
CA TYR A 267 -25.23 21.98 5.41
C TYR A 267 -25.19 20.64 6.16
N ALA A 268 -26.30 20.21 6.76
CA ALA A 268 -26.36 18.95 7.47
C ALA A 268 -26.24 17.76 6.51
N ALA A 269 -26.93 17.84 5.35
CA ALA A 269 -26.81 16.86 4.28
C ALA A 269 -25.38 16.81 3.75
N LEU A 270 -24.76 17.95 3.46
CA LEU A 270 -23.38 18.05 2.97
C LEU A 270 -22.40 17.42 3.96
N ARG A 271 -22.51 17.73 5.25
CA ARG A 271 -21.71 17.13 6.32
C ARG A 271 -21.89 15.62 6.45
N SER A 272 -23.10 15.12 6.23
CA SER A 272 -23.37 13.67 6.25
C SER A 272 -22.69 12.96 5.08
N VAL A 273 -22.71 13.55 3.90
CA VAL A 273 -22.04 13.03 2.69
C VAL A 273 -20.54 12.90 2.89
N TYR A 274 -19.88 13.94 3.44
CA TYR A 274 -18.45 13.87 3.71
C TYR A 274 -18.08 12.77 4.70
N ARG A 275 -18.89 12.56 5.76
CA ARG A 275 -18.69 11.43 6.69
C ARG A 275 -18.85 10.08 5.99
N GLN A 276 -19.80 9.98 5.05
CA GLN A 276 -20.01 8.77 4.26
C GLN A 276 -18.81 8.49 3.34
N ILE A 277 -18.30 9.48 2.62
CA ILE A 277 -17.10 9.37 1.79
C ILE A 277 -15.90 8.94 2.66
N ASP A 278 -15.74 9.54 3.84
CA ASP A 278 -14.68 9.18 4.78
C ASP A 278 -14.72 7.69 5.18
N THR A 279 -15.92 7.20 5.49
CA THR A 279 -16.10 5.79 5.85
C THR A 279 -15.82 4.85 4.68
N LEU A 280 -16.28 5.19 3.47
CA LEU A 280 -16.10 4.39 2.26
C LEU A 280 -14.61 4.27 1.90
N GLU A 281 -13.89 5.37 1.88
CA GLU A 281 -12.49 5.36 1.44
C GLU A 281 -11.54 4.80 2.52
N LYS A 282 -11.80 5.02 3.79
CA LYS A 282 -11.05 4.38 4.88
C LYS A 282 -11.26 2.87 4.95
N SER A 283 -12.48 2.37 4.64
CA SER A 283 -12.73 0.93 4.57
C SER A 283 -12.08 0.30 3.35
N ALA A 284 -12.19 0.91 2.17
CA ALA A 284 -11.53 0.45 0.95
C ALA A 284 -9.99 0.43 1.10
N PHE A 285 -9.43 1.42 1.79
CA PHE A 285 -8.00 1.44 2.12
C PHE A 285 -7.58 0.27 3.02
N LYS A 286 -8.40 -0.12 3.99
CA LYS A 286 -8.14 -1.30 4.84
C LYS A 286 -8.17 -2.61 4.08
N GLU A 287 -9.08 -2.79 3.11
CA GLU A 287 -9.20 -3.98 2.28
C GLU A 287 -8.06 -4.10 1.24
N SER A 288 -7.66 -2.99 0.63
CA SER A 288 -6.53 -2.94 -0.32
C SER A 288 -5.17 -3.17 0.34
N ARG A 289 -5.13 -3.26 1.65
CA ARG A 289 -3.92 -3.44 2.44
C ARG A 289 -3.39 -4.87 2.31
N GLN A 290 -2.70 -5.19 1.22
CA GLN A 290 -1.88 -6.40 1.16
C GLN A 290 -0.81 -6.33 2.25
N ARG A 291 -0.84 -7.31 3.16
CA ARG A 291 0.17 -7.46 4.22
C ARG A 291 1.56 -7.51 3.57
N SER A 292 2.36 -6.48 3.77
CA SER A 292 3.75 -6.49 3.28
C SER A 292 4.60 -7.32 4.23
N TRP A 293 5.18 -8.40 3.69
CA TRP A 293 6.02 -9.32 4.45
C TRP A 293 7.49 -9.00 4.24
N ARG A 294 8.26 -8.99 5.32
CA ARG A 294 9.73 -8.92 5.25
C ARG A 294 10.28 -10.34 5.16
N GLU A 295 11.03 -10.63 4.12
CA GLU A 295 11.67 -11.92 3.96
C GLU A 295 12.91 -12.01 4.87
N LEU A 296 12.97 -13.10 5.63
CA LEU A 296 14.11 -13.44 6.49
C LEU A 296 15.03 -14.49 5.86
N MET A 297 14.82 -14.80 4.57
CA MET A 297 15.58 -15.83 3.84
C MET A 297 17.09 -15.64 3.97
N ALA A 298 17.60 -14.40 3.86
CA ALA A 298 19.02 -14.09 3.95
C ALA A 298 19.65 -14.47 5.31
N TRP A 299 18.90 -14.35 6.41
CA TRP A 299 19.36 -14.69 7.74
C TRP A 299 19.66 -16.17 7.93
N PHE A 300 19.08 -17.03 7.10
CA PHE A 300 19.31 -18.47 7.09
C PHE A 300 20.21 -18.89 5.93
N ALA A 301 20.07 -18.27 4.75
CA ALA A 301 20.87 -18.62 3.58
C ALA A 301 22.37 -18.26 3.76
N ILE A 302 22.67 -17.11 4.34
CA ILE A 302 24.06 -16.66 4.54
C ILE A 302 24.81 -17.57 5.52
N PRO A 303 24.31 -17.87 6.73
CA PRO A 303 24.97 -18.82 7.63
C PRO A 303 25.07 -20.23 7.03
N GLY A 304 24.01 -20.71 6.34
CA GLY A 304 24.03 -22.01 5.67
C GLY A 304 25.13 -22.09 4.61
N GLY A 305 25.24 -21.08 3.76
CA GLY A 305 26.31 -20.98 2.74
C GLY A 305 27.71 -20.87 3.36
N ALA A 306 27.85 -20.08 4.41
CA ALA A 306 29.12 -19.93 5.13
C ALA A 306 29.58 -21.24 5.76
N LEU A 307 28.65 -22.02 6.35
CA LEU A 307 28.97 -23.34 6.92
C LEU A 307 29.40 -24.34 5.84
N LEU A 308 28.79 -24.32 4.65
CA LEU A 308 29.23 -25.17 3.52
C LEU A 308 30.62 -24.76 3.04
N LEU A 309 30.88 -23.49 2.87
CA LEU A 309 32.20 -23.00 2.48
C LEU A 309 33.26 -23.38 3.52
N LEU A 310 32.94 -23.18 4.81
CA LEU A 310 33.83 -23.58 5.91
C LEU A 310 34.11 -25.08 5.89
N GLU A 311 33.09 -25.92 5.70
CA GLU A 311 33.26 -27.39 5.57
C GLU A 311 34.18 -27.75 4.41
N LEU A 312 34.00 -27.06 3.26
CA LEU A 312 34.79 -27.30 2.06
C LEU A 312 36.25 -26.92 2.27
N VAL A 313 36.50 -25.74 2.87
CA VAL A 313 37.87 -25.29 3.19
C VAL A 313 38.54 -26.23 4.19
N LEU A 314 37.85 -26.58 5.27
CA LEU A 314 38.40 -27.50 6.26
C LEU A 314 38.63 -28.90 5.66
N ALA A 315 37.79 -29.36 4.75
CA ALA A 315 37.96 -30.65 4.05
C ALA A 315 39.21 -30.65 3.17
N GLN A 316 39.59 -29.52 2.57
CA GLN A 316 40.76 -29.42 1.70
C GLN A 316 42.07 -29.08 2.46
N THR A 317 41.96 -28.54 3.66
CA THR A 317 43.11 -28.09 4.47
C THR A 317 43.36 -29.04 5.66
N VAL A 318 42.63 -28.88 6.74
CA VAL A 318 42.86 -29.56 8.04
C VAL A 318 42.38 -31.02 8.04
N TRP A 319 41.29 -31.31 7.32
CA TRP A 319 40.66 -32.65 7.31
C TRP A 319 41.03 -33.47 6.06
N ARG A 320 42.06 -33.02 5.33
CA ARG A 320 42.58 -33.74 4.18
C ARG A 320 43.12 -35.07 4.63
N ARG A 321 42.43 -36.15 4.26
CA ARG A 321 42.99 -37.50 4.40
C ARG A 321 43.99 -37.69 3.27
N LEU A 322 45.26 -37.81 3.59
CA LEU A 322 46.21 -38.36 2.64
C LEU A 322 45.81 -39.81 2.38
N PRO A 323 45.87 -40.29 1.13
CA PRO A 323 45.51 -41.65 0.75
C PRO A 323 46.38 -42.68 1.44
#